data_96eb07ccba38510df85e8bcd21e59377
#
_entry.id   96eb07ccba38510df85e8bcd21e59377
#
_cell.length_a   1.000
_cell.length_b   1.000
_cell.length_c   1.000
_cell.angle_alpha   90.00
_cell.angle_beta   90.00
_cell.angle_gamma   90.00
#
_symmetry.space_group_name_H-M   'P 1'
#
loop_
_entity.id
_entity.type
_entity.pdbx_description
1 polymer ?
#
loop_
_entity_poly.entity_id
_entity_poly.type
_entity_poly.pdbx_seq_one_letter_code
_entity_poly.pdbx_strand_id
1 'polypeptide(L)'
;MFIDCSKYAGKCACGREHTMETRAAVIEPGCLFEFEKYMAQFGVTGKRCALYGENSYAATADRHPRAEQKIVLDPTGLHANEISTAEVLAKLEGDVEVIVAVGSGTIHDIARFCAHERGIRFVSCPTGASVDGFCSTVAAMTWYGFKKTLPAVAPEIVLADTEIIKNAPMELVLSGVGDIMAKYTALADWKMAHVLTNELLCEKIYSIMQDAADTVMQSVPGIARGEESAYADVTYALIMSGIAMQMMGNSRPASGAEHHISHMIEMEPEAFPVKFPAMHGEKTGVGSLIAVREYKRLAKIEDITPYITDYAPIPEEHFRKFFGERLADSLIKENENDCLAKVSREKLSASWGELRHIIDDLPTEEYLYRLLEMLDAKRDLASIGVEESELSVLLKNSPLVRNRLTLMRTRRMMKIYEIE
;
A
#
# COMPACT_ATOMS: atom_id res chain seq x y z
N MET A 1 4.94 4.33 -22.09
CA MET A 1 3.67 4.98 -21.68
C MET A 1 4.00 6.27 -20.92
N PHE A 2 3.30 7.38 -21.20
CA PHE A 2 3.49 8.65 -20.51
C PHE A 2 2.22 9.04 -19.76
N ILE A 3 2.34 9.35 -18.48
CA ILE A 3 1.25 9.78 -17.59
C ILE A 3 1.49 11.25 -17.25
N ASP A 4 0.61 12.13 -17.72
CA ASP A 4 0.56 13.53 -17.31
C ASP A 4 -0.25 13.64 -16.01
N CYS A 5 0.45 13.73 -14.88
CA CYS A 5 -0.18 13.75 -13.56
C CYS A 5 -0.93 15.05 -13.27
N SER A 6 -0.65 16.14 -13.99
CA SER A 6 -1.36 17.41 -13.81
C SER A 6 -2.88 17.31 -14.06
N LYS A 7 -3.30 16.34 -14.89
CA LYS A 7 -4.71 16.05 -15.20
C LYS A 7 -5.54 15.55 -14.00
N TYR A 8 -4.85 15.10 -12.95
CA TYR A 8 -5.49 14.60 -11.74
C TYR A 8 -5.70 15.67 -10.68
N ALA A 9 -5.05 16.83 -10.81
CA ALA A 9 -5.24 17.98 -9.94
C ALA A 9 -6.50 18.78 -10.30
N GLY A 10 -6.94 19.64 -9.37
CA GLY A 10 -8.01 20.63 -9.58
C GLY A 10 -9.35 20.26 -8.96
N LYS A 11 -10.35 21.09 -9.24
CA LYS A 11 -11.71 20.94 -8.70
C LYS A 11 -12.36 19.65 -9.19
N CYS A 12 -13.02 18.93 -8.29
CA CYS A 12 -13.67 17.65 -8.55
C CYS A 12 -15.15 17.68 -8.17
N ALA A 13 -15.95 16.86 -8.85
CA ALA A 13 -17.36 16.66 -8.55
C ALA A 13 -17.62 16.15 -7.11
N CYS A 14 -16.60 15.55 -6.44
CA CYS A 14 -16.68 15.15 -5.04
C CYS A 14 -16.69 16.34 -4.04
N GLY A 15 -16.61 17.57 -4.51
CA GLY A 15 -16.60 18.79 -3.70
C GLY A 15 -15.22 19.20 -3.18
N ARG A 16 -14.16 18.45 -3.48
CA ARG A 16 -12.77 18.78 -3.12
C ARG A 16 -11.98 19.30 -4.31
N GLU A 17 -10.93 20.03 -4.02
CA GLU A 17 -9.86 20.32 -4.94
C GLU A 17 -8.71 19.34 -4.67
N HIS A 18 -8.39 18.51 -5.67
CA HIS A 18 -7.29 17.56 -5.57
C HIS A 18 -5.96 18.23 -5.87
N THR A 19 -4.95 17.91 -5.08
CA THR A 19 -3.58 18.37 -5.28
C THR A 19 -2.73 17.25 -5.88
N MET A 20 -1.69 17.64 -6.65
CA MET A 20 -0.75 16.71 -7.24
C MET A 20 0.65 17.30 -7.19
N GLU A 21 1.57 16.63 -6.51
CA GLU A 21 2.97 17.04 -6.43
C GLU A 21 3.78 16.41 -7.59
N THR A 22 3.46 15.19 -7.96
CA THR A 22 4.08 14.49 -9.09
C THR A 22 3.56 15.07 -10.40
N ARG A 23 4.47 15.51 -11.28
CA ARG A 23 4.13 16.14 -12.57
C ARG A 23 3.91 15.13 -13.68
N ALA A 24 4.75 14.08 -13.72
CA ALA A 24 4.65 13.03 -14.74
C ALA A 24 5.24 11.70 -14.27
N ALA A 25 4.77 10.62 -14.91
CA ALA A 25 5.43 9.33 -14.86
C ALA A 25 5.65 8.79 -16.28
N VAL A 26 6.82 8.23 -16.50
CA VAL A 26 7.24 7.57 -17.74
C VAL A 26 7.46 6.10 -17.45
N ILE A 27 6.76 5.22 -18.18
CA ILE A 27 6.85 3.76 -18.04
C ILE A 27 7.16 3.21 -19.43
N GLU A 28 8.42 3.00 -19.72
CA GLU A 28 8.85 2.51 -21.04
C GLU A 28 10.25 1.88 -20.99
N PRO A 29 10.58 0.97 -21.93
CA PRO A 29 11.89 0.37 -21.98
C PRO A 29 12.97 1.42 -22.26
N GLY A 30 14.09 1.33 -21.55
CA GLY A 30 15.25 2.18 -21.76
C GLY A 30 15.07 3.64 -21.34
N CYS A 31 14.01 4.01 -20.61
CA CYS A 31 13.79 5.42 -20.24
C CYS A 31 14.91 6.01 -19.37
N LEU A 32 15.67 5.21 -18.66
CA LEU A 32 16.82 5.69 -17.89
C LEU A 32 18.00 6.11 -18.76
N PHE A 33 18.15 5.62 -20.01
CA PHE A 33 19.12 6.15 -20.96
C PHE A 33 18.81 7.60 -21.35
N GLU A 34 17.52 7.98 -21.31
CA GLU A 34 17.02 9.32 -21.62
C GLU A 34 16.85 10.21 -20.37
N PHE A 35 17.47 9.84 -19.24
CA PHE A 35 17.29 10.51 -17.96
C PHE A 35 17.46 12.03 -18.06
N GLU A 36 18.55 12.51 -18.68
CA GLU A 36 18.82 13.95 -18.82
C GLU A 36 17.78 14.70 -19.66
N LYS A 37 17.22 14.04 -20.67
CA LYS A 37 16.14 14.59 -21.49
C LYS A 37 14.90 14.86 -20.64
N TYR A 38 14.52 13.89 -19.77
CA TYR A 38 13.38 14.05 -18.87
C TYR A 38 13.66 15.11 -17.80
N MET A 39 14.87 15.13 -17.22
CA MET A 39 15.25 16.20 -16.28
C MET A 39 15.11 17.59 -16.93
N ALA A 40 15.61 17.76 -18.14
CA ALA A 40 15.49 19.02 -18.89
C ALA A 40 14.03 19.37 -19.23
N GLN A 41 13.25 18.38 -19.72
CA GLN A 41 11.83 18.57 -20.07
C GLN A 41 11.00 19.07 -18.91
N PHE A 42 11.26 18.56 -17.70
CA PHE A 42 10.53 18.94 -16.49
C PHE A 42 11.25 20.00 -15.65
N GLY A 43 12.36 20.57 -16.14
CA GLY A 43 13.11 21.61 -15.44
C GLY A 43 13.63 21.14 -14.05
N VAL A 44 14.01 19.86 -13.94
CA VAL A 44 14.66 19.33 -12.72
C VAL A 44 16.14 19.63 -12.80
N THR A 45 16.52 20.77 -12.28
CA THR A 45 17.90 21.30 -12.27
C THR A 45 18.50 21.22 -10.87
N GLY A 46 19.78 21.51 -10.73
CA GLY A 46 20.51 21.51 -9.46
C GLY A 46 21.39 20.29 -9.28
N LYS A 47 22.22 20.32 -8.24
CA LYS A 47 23.12 19.25 -7.87
C LYS A 47 22.35 18.04 -7.39
N ARG A 48 22.61 16.86 -7.95
CA ARG A 48 21.88 15.61 -7.70
C ARG A 48 22.70 14.65 -6.88
N CYS A 49 22.02 13.91 -6.00
CA CYS A 49 22.54 12.72 -5.34
C CYS A 49 21.69 11.51 -5.77
N ALA A 50 22.29 10.53 -6.43
CA ALA A 50 21.63 9.26 -6.74
C ALA A 50 21.83 8.26 -5.60
N LEU A 51 20.70 7.77 -5.04
CA LEU A 51 20.66 6.82 -3.94
C LEU A 51 20.27 5.43 -4.47
N TYR A 52 21.09 4.43 -4.15
CA TYR A 52 20.92 3.04 -4.56
C TYR A 52 21.05 2.08 -3.37
N GLY A 53 20.51 0.87 -3.49
CA GLY A 53 21.07 -0.31 -2.85
C GLY A 53 22.06 -0.99 -3.81
N GLU A 54 22.99 -1.81 -3.35
CA GLU A 54 23.97 -2.48 -4.21
C GLU A 54 23.30 -3.28 -5.36
N ASN A 55 22.19 -3.98 -5.06
CA ASN A 55 21.47 -4.76 -6.07
C ASN A 55 20.90 -3.86 -7.18
N SER A 56 20.29 -2.73 -6.85
CA SER A 56 19.74 -1.80 -7.84
C SER A 56 20.84 -1.05 -8.58
N TYR A 57 21.96 -0.77 -7.93
CA TYR A 57 23.13 -0.22 -8.57
C TYR A 57 23.69 -1.17 -9.64
N ALA A 58 23.81 -2.44 -9.33
CA ALA A 58 24.24 -3.46 -10.30
C ALA A 58 23.24 -3.62 -11.45
N ALA A 59 21.93 -3.63 -11.15
CA ALA A 59 20.87 -3.79 -12.16
C ALA A 59 20.77 -2.62 -13.16
N THR A 60 21.27 -1.43 -12.77
CA THR A 60 21.25 -0.22 -13.62
C THR A 60 22.61 0.16 -14.18
N ALA A 61 23.61 -0.75 -14.18
CA ALA A 61 25.01 -0.45 -14.44
C ALA A 61 25.30 0.27 -15.77
N ASP A 62 24.51 0.01 -16.83
CA ASP A 62 24.65 0.62 -18.16
C ASP A 62 23.82 1.90 -18.36
N ARG A 63 22.96 2.25 -17.39
CA ARG A 63 22.00 3.37 -17.48
C ARG A 63 21.80 4.11 -16.15
N HIS A 64 22.88 4.28 -15.37
CA HIS A 64 22.81 5.05 -14.14
C HIS A 64 22.35 6.49 -14.40
N PRO A 65 21.32 6.99 -13.68
CA PRO A 65 21.00 8.41 -13.67
C PRO A 65 22.24 9.27 -13.37
N ARG A 66 22.45 10.31 -14.19
CA ARG A 66 23.57 11.23 -13.96
C ARG A 66 23.35 12.02 -12.68
N ALA A 67 24.33 11.96 -11.80
CA ALA A 67 24.34 12.68 -10.52
C ALA A 67 25.79 13.01 -10.12
N GLU A 68 25.96 14.14 -9.46
CA GLU A 68 27.26 14.62 -8.98
C GLU A 68 27.72 13.86 -7.74
N GLN A 69 26.74 13.40 -6.93
CA GLN A 69 26.98 12.51 -5.79
C GLN A 69 26.27 11.19 -5.99
N LYS A 70 26.87 10.13 -5.45
CA LYS A 70 26.28 8.80 -5.42
C LYS A 70 26.42 8.20 -4.03
N ILE A 71 25.33 7.65 -3.50
CA ILE A 71 25.31 6.87 -2.27
C ILE A 71 24.76 5.48 -2.61
N VAL A 72 25.52 4.44 -2.24
CA VAL A 72 25.11 3.04 -2.40
C VAL A 72 25.03 2.42 -1.01
N LEU A 73 23.88 1.85 -0.67
CA LEU A 73 23.63 1.23 0.62
C LEU A 73 23.85 -0.29 0.55
N ASP A 74 24.44 -0.85 1.60
CA ASP A 74 24.55 -2.31 1.77
C ASP A 74 23.15 -2.92 1.93
N PRO A 75 22.78 -3.93 1.11
CA PRO A 75 21.48 -4.56 1.18
C PRO A 75 21.29 -5.45 2.42
N THR A 76 22.36 -5.78 3.13
CA THR A 76 22.32 -6.68 4.29
C THR A 76 21.53 -6.07 5.44
N GLY A 77 20.32 -6.59 5.69
CA GLY A 77 19.42 -6.06 6.72
C GLY A 77 18.94 -4.64 6.48
N LEU A 78 18.97 -4.16 5.23
CA LEU A 78 18.53 -2.81 4.89
C LEU A 78 17.01 -2.66 5.05
N HIS A 79 16.61 -1.76 5.93
CA HIS A 79 15.24 -1.34 6.14
C HIS A 79 15.12 0.17 6.06
N ALA A 80 13.94 0.66 5.67
CA ALA A 80 13.62 2.08 5.78
C ALA A 80 13.37 2.40 7.28
N ASN A 81 14.42 2.86 7.96
CA ASN A 81 14.43 3.14 9.41
C ASN A 81 15.32 4.32 9.76
N GLU A 82 15.38 4.67 11.04
CA GLU A 82 16.24 5.75 11.57
C GLU A 82 17.73 5.54 11.30
N ILE A 83 18.18 4.29 11.21
CA ILE A 83 19.61 3.98 10.99
C ILE A 83 19.98 4.30 9.55
N SER A 84 19.26 3.75 8.59
CA SER A 84 19.52 3.97 7.16
C SER A 84 19.34 5.43 6.74
N THR A 85 18.33 6.11 7.29
CA THR A 85 18.12 7.55 7.02
C THR A 85 19.23 8.41 7.62
N ALA A 86 19.67 8.11 8.85
CA ALA A 86 20.80 8.81 9.46
C ALA A 86 22.10 8.62 8.65
N GLU A 87 22.33 7.40 8.14
CA GLU A 87 23.48 7.12 7.26
C GLU A 87 23.43 7.97 6.00
N VAL A 88 22.28 8.03 5.31
CA VAL A 88 22.12 8.83 4.09
C VAL A 88 22.28 10.32 4.39
N LEU A 89 21.61 10.83 5.43
CA LEU A 89 21.70 12.25 5.81
C LEU A 89 23.12 12.68 6.19
N ALA A 90 23.91 11.79 6.82
CA ALA A 90 25.31 12.06 7.16
C ALA A 90 26.24 12.10 5.94
N LYS A 91 25.95 11.28 4.89
CA LYS A 91 26.71 11.24 3.65
C LYS A 91 26.29 12.30 2.65
N LEU A 92 25.06 12.80 2.73
CA LEU A 92 24.48 13.75 1.76
C LEU A 92 25.18 15.11 1.83
N GLU A 93 25.83 15.53 0.74
CA GLU A 93 26.52 16.82 0.66
C GLU A 93 25.54 18.00 0.85
N GLY A 94 26.04 19.07 1.45
CA GLY A 94 25.19 20.19 1.89
C GLY A 94 24.55 21.01 0.77
N ASP A 95 25.12 20.95 -0.43
CA ASP A 95 24.67 21.69 -1.64
C ASP A 95 23.87 20.81 -2.62
N VAL A 96 23.52 19.56 -2.24
CA VAL A 96 22.59 18.74 -3.03
C VAL A 96 21.20 19.33 -2.99
N GLU A 97 20.57 19.46 -4.16
CA GLU A 97 19.24 20.02 -4.35
C GLU A 97 18.19 19.00 -4.76
N VAL A 98 18.61 17.80 -5.23
CA VAL A 98 17.72 16.73 -5.70
C VAL A 98 18.25 15.38 -5.25
N ILE A 99 17.41 14.54 -4.63
CA ILE A 99 17.68 13.12 -4.44
C ILE A 99 16.98 12.34 -5.55
N VAL A 100 17.73 11.45 -6.21
CA VAL A 100 17.22 10.50 -7.21
C VAL A 100 17.26 9.11 -6.57
N ALA A 101 16.10 8.55 -6.23
CA ALA A 101 16.01 7.17 -5.75
C ALA A 101 16.03 6.19 -6.92
N VAL A 102 16.98 5.27 -6.91
CA VAL A 102 17.08 4.20 -7.90
C VAL A 102 17.02 2.85 -7.18
N GLY A 103 15.84 2.23 -7.14
CA GLY A 103 15.67 1.01 -6.34
C GLY A 103 14.24 0.56 -6.14
N SER A 104 14.04 -0.30 -5.16
CA SER A 104 12.71 -0.76 -4.70
C SER A 104 12.11 0.18 -3.64
N GLY A 105 10.98 -0.20 -3.05
CA GLY A 105 10.27 0.61 -2.06
C GLY A 105 11.14 1.11 -0.89
N THR A 106 12.01 0.26 -0.34
CA THR A 106 12.91 0.64 0.77
C THR A 106 13.81 1.82 0.40
N ILE A 107 14.45 1.80 -0.78
CA ILE A 107 15.30 2.90 -1.25
C ILE A 107 14.47 4.18 -1.46
N HIS A 108 13.23 4.03 -1.97
CA HIS A 108 12.33 5.16 -2.17
C HIS A 108 11.89 5.79 -0.84
N ASP A 109 11.55 5.00 0.16
CA ASP A 109 11.14 5.53 1.46
C ASP A 109 12.29 6.23 2.19
N ILE A 110 13.52 5.68 2.15
CA ILE A 110 14.71 6.34 2.67
C ILE A 110 14.95 7.67 1.93
N ALA A 111 14.94 7.64 0.59
CA ALA A 111 15.24 8.81 -0.24
C ALA A 111 14.24 9.96 -0.04
N ARG A 112 12.94 9.66 -0.09
CA ARG A 112 11.88 10.68 0.06
C ARG A 112 11.83 11.27 1.46
N PHE A 113 12.11 10.45 2.50
CA PHE A 113 12.23 10.93 3.86
C PHE A 113 13.44 11.87 4.01
N CYS A 114 14.61 11.49 3.50
CA CYS A 114 15.81 12.33 3.52
C CYS A 114 15.62 13.62 2.71
N ALA A 115 14.92 13.55 1.57
CA ALA A 115 14.59 14.74 0.78
C ALA A 115 13.67 15.70 1.56
N HIS A 116 12.68 15.16 2.28
CA HIS A 116 11.80 15.92 3.17
C HIS A 116 12.58 16.64 4.28
N GLU A 117 13.44 15.90 5.01
CA GLU A 117 14.25 16.45 6.11
C GLU A 117 15.21 17.57 5.65
N ARG A 118 15.68 17.49 4.41
CA ARG A 118 16.58 18.49 3.82
C ARG A 118 15.84 19.60 3.08
N GLY A 119 14.50 19.48 2.89
CA GLY A 119 13.71 20.43 2.12
C GLY A 119 14.12 20.51 0.65
N ILE A 120 14.52 19.38 0.05
CA ILE A 120 15.00 19.29 -1.33
C ILE A 120 14.09 18.42 -2.20
N ARG A 121 14.30 18.48 -3.51
CA ARG A 121 13.47 17.82 -4.54
C ARG A 121 13.74 16.31 -4.57
N PHE A 122 12.77 15.54 -5.09
CA PHE A 122 12.84 14.09 -5.17
C PHE A 122 12.44 13.59 -6.56
N VAL A 123 13.20 12.62 -7.10
CA VAL A 123 12.94 11.91 -8.36
C VAL A 123 12.92 10.42 -8.07
N SER A 124 11.95 9.71 -8.65
CA SER A 124 11.75 8.27 -8.46
C SER A 124 12.17 7.50 -9.73
N CYS A 125 13.07 6.53 -9.57
CA CYS A 125 13.47 5.57 -10.61
C CYS A 125 13.28 4.15 -10.06
N PRO A 126 12.04 3.58 -10.11
CA PRO A 126 11.77 2.23 -9.64
C PRO A 126 12.54 1.19 -10.45
N THR A 127 13.17 0.22 -9.77
CA THR A 127 13.85 -0.93 -10.39
C THR A 127 13.10 -2.24 -10.22
N GLY A 128 11.90 -2.20 -9.61
CA GLY A 128 11.02 -3.35 -9.43
C GLY A 128 9.60 -2.89 -9.11
N ALA A 129 8.60 -3.58 -9.61
CA ALA A 129 7.18 -3.28 -9.42
C ALA A 129 6.66 -3.96 -8.14
N SER A 130 7.03 -3.45 -6.95
CA SER A 130 6.85 -4.17 -5.68
C SER A 130 5.81 -3.58 -4.72
N VAL A 131 5.53 -2.27 -4.78
CA VAL A 131 4.63 -1.56 -3.86
C VAL A 131 4.02 -0.34 -4.53
N ASP A 132 2.90 0.14 -4.01
CA ASP A 132 2.20 1.32 -4.53
C ASP A 132 2.74 2.67 -3.99
N GLY A 133 3.82 2.61 -3.20
CA GLY A 133 4.43 3.76 -2.55
C GLY A 133 5.25 4.68 -3.46
N PHE A 134 5.51 4.37 -4.73
CA PHE A 134 6.45 5.13 -5.57
C PHE A 134 6.08 6.61 -5.75
N CYS A 135 4.79 6.94 -5.80
CA CYS A 135 4.28 8.31 -5.87
C CYS A 135 3.73 8.84 -4.53
N SER A 136 4.02 8.19 -3.40
CA SER A 136 3.50 8.59 -2.10
C SER A 136 4.10 9.91 -1.60
N THR A 137 3.32 10.69 -0.84
CA THR A 137 3.75 11.87 -0.07
C THR A 137 4.22 11.53 1.34
N VAL A 138 4.22 10.22 1.68
CA VAL A 138 4.64 9.72 2.98
C VAL A 138 5.60 8.55 2.80
N ALA A 139 6.43 8.31 3.80
CA ALA A 139 7.35 7.18 3.86
C ALA A 139 6.87 6.12 4.87
N ALA A 140 6.86 4.86 4.45
CA ALA A 140 6.51 3.71 5.30
C ALA A 140 7.76 3.23 6.03
N MET A 141 7.97 3.71 7.26
CA MET A 141 9.19 3.52 8.03
C MET A 141 9.01 2.53 9.17
N THR A 142 10.09 1.84 9.54
CA THR A 142 10.21 1.18 10.84
C THR A 142 11.03 2.08 11.74
N TRP A 143 10.36 2.90 12.57
CA TRP A 143 11.01 3.94 13.38
C TRP A 143 11.15 3.50 14.82
N TYR A 144 12.39 3.28 15.29
CA TYR A 144 12.70 2.71 16.61
C TYR A 144 11.90 1.42 16.89
N GLY A 145 11.84 0.52 15.90
CA GLY A 145 11.11 -0.74 15.98
C GLY A 145 9.59 -0.65 15.78
N PHE A 146 9.04 0.55 15.47
CA PHE A 146 7.60 0.75 15.20
C PHE A 146 7.36 1.00 13.72
N LYS A 147 6.36 0.34 13.13
CA LYS A 147 5.86 0.71 11.80
C LYS A 147 5.10 2.03 11.89
N LYS A 148 5.64 3.05 11.23
CA LYS A 148 5.06 4.40 11.16
C LYS A 148 5.02 4.90 9.73
N THR A 149 3.97 5.62 9.43
CA THR A 149 3.89 6.44 8.22
C THR A 149 4.36 7.84 8.60
N LEU A 150 5.51 8.25 8.09
CA LEU A 150 6.11 9.56 8.36
C LEU A 150 5.87 10.52 7.20
N PRO A 151 5.71 11.83 7.47
CA PRO A 151 5.67 12.84 6.42
C PRO A 151 6.91 12.76 5.53
N ALA A 152 6.71 12.91 4.24
CA ALA A 152 7.78 12.89 3.25
C ALA A 152 7.36 13.71 2.02
N VAL A 153 8.13 13.64 0.93
CA VAL A 153 7.84 14.33 -0.33
C VAL A 153 7.50 13.33 -1.43
N ALA A 154 6.54 13.69 -2.29
CA ALA A 154 6.29 12.94 -3.51
C ALA A 154 7.41 13.22 -4.54
N PRO A 155 7.65 12.30 -5.49
CA PRO A 155 8.57 12.56 -6.58
C PRO A 155 7.98 13.59 -7.55
N GLU A 156 8.81 14.52 -8.04
CA GLU A 156 8.39 15.41 -9.13
C GLU A 156 8.11 14.65 -10.41
N ILE A 157 8.93 13.64 -10.70
CA ILE A 157 8.76 12.73 -11.84
C ILE A 157 9.12 11.30 -11.43
N VAL A 158 8.51 10.35 -12.12
CA VAL A 158 8.82 8.92 -12.03
C VAL A 158 9.33 8.42 -13.36
N LEU A 159 10.49 7.75 -13.39
CA LEU A 159 11.05 7.10 -14.57
C LEU A 159 11.17 5.60 -14.30
N ALA A 160 10.22 4.83 -14.80
CA ALA A 160 10.11 3.39 -14.62
C ALA A 160 10.57 2.65 -15.88
N ASP A 161 11.80 2.18 -15.87
CA ASP A 161 12.40 1.44 -16.99
C ASP A 161 11.92 -0.01 -16.99
N THR A 162 11.06 -0.36 -17.94
CA THR A 162 10.40 -1.68 -17.97
C THR A 162 11.36 -2.83 -18.25
N GLU A 163 12.48 -2.60 -18.92
CA GLU A 163 13.52 -3.62 -19.11
C GLU A 163 14.19 -3.98 -17.77
N ILE A 164 14.46 -2.99 -16.92
CA ILE A 164 15.02 -3.24 -15.59
C ILE A 164 13.99 -3.94 -14.72
N ILE A 165 12.76 -3.43 -14.69
CA ILE A 165 11.67 -3.97 -13.86
C ILE A 165 11.35 -5.42 -14.22
N LYS A 166 11.32 -5.75 -15.51
CA LYS A 166 11.09 -7.12 -15.98
C LYS A 166 12.20 -8.08 -15.55
N ASN A 167 13.43 -7.61 -15.50
CA ASN A 167 14.60 -8.42 -15.13
C ASN A 167 14.86 -8.44 -13.60
N ALA A 168 14.05 -7.74 -12.81
CA ALA A 168 14.11 -7.78 -11.36
C ALA A 168 13.67 -9.15 -10.82
N PRO A 169 14.03 -9.51 -9.57
CA PRO A 169 13.53 -10.73 -8.93
C PRO A 169 12.01 -10.83 -8.99
N MET A 170 11.49 -12.02 -9.34
CA MET A 170 10.05 -12.26 -9.53
C MET A 170 9.24 -11.90 -8.28
N GLU A 171 9.78 -12.09 -7.09
CA GLU A 171 9.14 -11.76 -5.81
C GLU A 171 8.69 -10.30 -5.74
N LEU A 172 9.41 -9.39 -6.42
CA LEU A 172 9.03 -7.97 -6.43
C LEU A 172 7.73 -7.75 -7.20
N VAL A 173 7.58 -8.32 -8.39
CA VAL A 173 6.33 -8.17 -9.15
C VAL A 173 5.18 -8.93 -8.50
N LEU A 174 5.44 -10.10 -7.88
CA LEU A 174 4.44 -10.84 -7.10
C LEU A 174 3.92 -9.99 -5.93
N SER A 175 4.82 -9.30 -5.23
CA SER A 175 4.45 -8.33 -4.19
C SER A 175 3.58 -7.21 -4.78
N GLY A 176 3.96 -6.64 -5.92
CA GLY A 176 3.15 -5.60 -6.58
C GLY A 176 1.76 -6.07 -7.00
N VAL A 177 1.65 -7.29 -7.52
CA VAL A 177 0.34 -7.90 -7.87
C VAL A 177 -0.53 -8.05 -6.62
N GLY A 178 0.02 -8.55 -5.51
CA GLY A 178 -0.72 -8.69 -4.26
C GLY A 178 -1.14 -7.34 -3.67
N ASP A 179 -0.29 -6.32 -3.77
CA ASP A 179 -0.60 -4.97 -3.33
C ASP A 179 -1.72 -4.34 -4.16
N ILE A 180 -1.74 -4.54 -5.48
CA ILE A 180 -2.83 -4.04 -6.34
C ILE A 180 -4.12 -4.88 -6.18
N MET A 181 -4.02 -6.20 -5.99
CA MET A 181 -5.18 -7.05 -5.67
C MET A 181 -5.94 -6.54 -4.43
N ALA A 182 -5.24 -6.00 -3.46
CA ALA A 182 -5.78 -5.41 -2.25
C ALA A 182 -6.79 -4.26 -2.52
N LYS A 183 -6.72 -3.62 -3.69
CA LYS A 183 -7.58 -2.47 -4.02
C LYS A 183 -9.06 -2.84 -4.13
N TYR A 184 -9.40 -4.08 -4.49
CA TYR A 184 -10.79 -4.55 -4.48
C TYR A 184 -11.43 -4.44 -3.10
N THR A 185 -10.78 -4.98 -2.07
CA THR A 185 -11.30 -4.93 -0.70
C THR A 185 -11.21 -3.54 -0.09
N ALA A 186 -10.13 -2.79 -0.38
CA ALA A 186 -9.99 -1.40 0.07
C ALA A 186 -11.09 -0.48 -0.47
N LEU A 187 -11.44 -0.62 -1.75
CA LEU A 187 -12.51 0.14 -2.40
C LEU A 187 -13.90 -0.24 -1.88
N ALA A 188 -14.15 -1.54 -1.65
CA ALA A 188 -15.39 -2.00 -1.02
C ALA A 188 -15.53 -1.41 0.38
N ASP A 189 -14.48 -1.48 1.21
CA ASP A 189 -14.47 -0.88 2.55
C ASP A 189 -14.68 0.64 2.51
N TRP A 190 -14.18 1.33 1.49
CA TRP A 190 -14.39 2.77 1.34
C TRP A 190 -15.84 3.10 1.00
N LYS A 191 -16.48 2.36 0.08
CA LYS A 191 -17.92 2.47 -0.18
C LYS A 191 -18.76 2.19 1.07
N MET A 192 -18.43 1.10 1.80
CA MET A 192 -19.16 0.74 3.03
C MET A 192 -19.04 1.82 4.09
N ALA A 193 -17.86 2.43 4.26
CA ALA A 193 -17.67 3.53 5.19
C ALA A 193 -18.46 4.77 4.76
N HIS A 194 -18.52 5.06 3.46
CA HIS A 194 -19.40 6.12 2.94
C HIS A 194 -20.86 5.88 3.31
N VAL A 195 -21.36 4.68 3.06
CA VAL A 195 -22.76 4.29 3.39
C VAL A 195 -23.04 4.41 4.89
N LEU A 196 -22.11 3.94 5.73
CA LEU A 196 -22.33 3.86 7.17
C LEU A 196 -22.09 5.18 7.92
N THR A 197 -21.17 6.03 7.46
CA THR A 197 -20.72 7.22 8.21
C THR A 197 -20.69 8.50 7.40
N ASN A 198 -21.12 8.48 6.14
CA ASN A 198 -20.98 9.59 5.17
C ASN A 198 -19.51 10.02 4.97
N GLU A 199 -18.54 9.09 5.16
CA GLU A 199 -17.14 9.35 4.79
C GLU A 199 -17.07 9.79 3.32
N LEU A 200 -16.26 10.78 3.00
CA LEU A 200 -16.13 11.24 1.62
C LEU A 200 -15.71 10.11 0.70
N LEU A 201 -16.48 9.87 -0.34
CA LEU A 201 -16.17 8.98 -1.46
C LEU A 201 -15.98 9.84 -2.72
N CYS A 202 -14.86 9.70 -3.40
CA CYS A 202 -14.60 10.37 -4.68
C CYS A 202 -14.66 9.35 -5.81
N GLU A 203 -15.71 9.41 -6.62
CA GLU A 203 -15.91 8.49 -7.74
C GLU A 203 -14.77 8.50 -8.76
N LYS A 204 -14.15 9.66 -9.01
CA LYS A 204 -12.98 9.77 -9.89
C LYS A 204 -11.81 8.93 -9.37
N ILE A 205 -11.49 9.06 -8.07
CA ILE A 205 -10.41 8.28 -7.44
C ILE A 205 -10.79 6.79 -7.40
N TYR A 206 -12.04 6.49 -7.07
CA TYR A 206 -12.56 5.12 -7.04
C TYR A 206 -12.36 4.44 -8.39
N SER A 207 -12.80 5.08 -9.49
CA SER A 207 -12.66 4.52 -10.85
C SER A 207 -11.19 4.30 -11.24
N ILE A 208 -10.30 5.26 -10.95
CA ILE A 208 -8.85 5.12 -11.22
C ILE A 208 -8.29 3.85 -10.53
N MET A 209 -8.67 3.62 -9.28
CA MET A 209 -8.18 2.48 -8.51
C MET A 209 -8.78 1.16 -8.99
N GLN A 210 -10.08 1.16 -9.33
CA GLN A 210 -10.75 -0.01 -9.89
C GLN A 210 -10.11 -0.42 -11.23
N ASP A 211 -9.93 0.55 -12.14
CA ASP A 211 -9.30 0.32 -13.45
C ASP A 211 -7.87 -0.22 -13.30
N ALA A 212 -7.11 0.30 -12.33
CA ALA A 212 -5.76 -0.18 -12.03
C ALA A 212 -5.77 -1.64 -11.54
N ALA A 213 -6.69 -1.99 -10.64
CA ALA A 213 -6.83 -3.36 -10.15
C ALA A 213 -7.23 -4.33 -11.27
N ASP A 214 -8.21 -3.96 -12.07
CA ASP A 214 -8.70 -4.78 -13.19
C ASP A 214 -7.59 -4.99 -14.23
N THR A 215 -6.81 -3.95 -14.54
CA THR A 215 -5.67 -4.04 -15.47
C THR A 215 -4.66 -5.08 -15.01
N VAL A 216 -4.26 -5.05 -13.74
CA VAL A 216 -3.28 -6.02 -13.22
C VAL A 216 -3.83 -7.44 -13.22
N MET A 217 -5.08 -7.64 -12.79
CA MET A 217 -5.66 -8.99 -12.78
C MET A 217 -5.76 -9.58 -14.19
N GLN A 218 -6.04 -8.76 -15.19
CA GLN A 218 -6.03 -9.17 -16.60
C GLN A 218 -4.62 -9.46 -17.14
N SER A 219 -3.60 -8.80 -16.59
CA SER A 219 -2.20 -8.97 -17.01
C SER A 219 -1.49 -10.17 -16.35
N VAL A 220 -2.08 -10.81 -15.33
CA VAL A 220 -1.51 -11.97 -14.63
C VAL A 220 -1.04 -13.09 -15.58
N PRO A 221 -1.81 -13.51 -16.61
CA PRO A 221 -1.32 -14.51 -17.57
C PRO A 221 -0.10 -14.07 -18.36
N GLY A 222 0.02 -12.77 -18.66
CA GLY A 222 1.19 -12.18 -19.31
C GLY A 222 2.43 -12.18 -18.41
N ILE A 223 2.25 -11.88 -17.11
CA ILE A 223 3.32 -11.97 -16.11
C ILE A 223 3.86 -13.40 -16.05
N ALA A 224 2.98 -14.41 -15.98
CA ALA A 224 3.35 -15.81 -15.95
C ALA A 224 4.16 -16.24 -17.21
N ARG A 225 3.93 -15.60 -18.35
CA ARG A 225 4.71 -15.83 -19.60
C ARG A 225 5.94 -14.93 -19.73
N GLY A 226 6.20 -14.03 -18.79
CA GLY A 226 7.31 -13.07 -18.85
C GLY A 226 7.13 -11.97 -19.90
N GLU A 227 5.90 -11.58 -20.23
CA GLU A 227 5.59 -10.52 -21.20
C GLU A 227 5.89 -9.14 -20.60
N GLU A 228 6.75 -8.36 -21.23
CA GLU A 228 7.17 -7.05 -20.72
C GLU A 228 6.00 -6.07 -20.52
N SER A 229 5.01 -6.10 -21.42
CA SER A 229 3.81 -5.29 -21.29
C SER A 229 3.05 -5.54 -19.98
N ALA A 230 3.03 -6.78 -19.49
CA ALA A 230 2.36 -7.12 -18.24
C ALA A 230 3.10 -6.55 -17.02
N TYR A 231 4.42 -6.49 -17.03
CA TYR A 231 5.21 -5.80 -16.01
C TYR A 231 4.99 -4.28 -16.06
N ALA A 232 4.84 -3.72 -17.25
CA ALA A 232 4.48 -2.31 -17.43
C ALA A 232 3.08 -2.01 -16.86
N ASP A 233 2.11 -2.91 -17.03
CA ASP A 233 0.76 -2.78 -16.47
C ASP A 233 0.77 -2.79 -14.93
N VAL A 234 1.53 -3.70 -14.30
CA VAL A 234 1.70 -3.69 -12.83
C VAL A 234 2.33 -2.38 -12.37
N THR A 235 3.38 -1.94 -13.06
CA THR A 235 4.07 -0.68 -12.73
C THR A 235 3.12 0.52 -12.88
N TYR A 236 2.33 0.55 -13.94
CA TYR A 236 1.29 1.55 -14.17
C TYR A 236 0.29 1.58 -13.01
N ALA A 237 -0.25 0.44 -12.62
CA ALA A 237 -1.23 0.34 -11.56
C ALA A 237 -0.68 0.80 -10.19
N LEU A 238 0.57 0.43 -9.87
CA LEU A 238 1.24 0.88 -8.64
C LEU A 238 1.44 2.41 -8.61
N ILE A 239 1.82 3.00 -9.75
CA ILE A 239 1.96 4.45 -9.89
C ILE A 239 0.58 5.13 -9.77
N MET A 240 -0.45 4.58 -10.43
CA MET A 240 -1.82 5.13 -10.35
C MET A 240 -2.39 5.05 -8.93
N SER A 241 -2.07 4.01 -8.17
CA SER A 241 -2.42 3.93 -6.75
C SER A 241 -1.77 5.07 -5.96
N GLY A 242 -0.49 5.34 -6.17
CA GLY A 242 0.20 6.47 -5.55
C GLY A 242 -0.40 7.83 -5.94
N ILE A 243 -0.77 8.01 -7.20
CA ILE A 243 -1.47 9.21 -7.70
C ILE A 243 -2.83 9.36 -7.01
N ALA A 244 -3.60 8.30 -6.90
CA ALA A 244 -4.90 8.29 -6.22
C ALA A 244 -4.77 8.66 -4.73
N MET A 245 -3.72 8.19 -4.06
CA MET A 245 -3.40 8.58 -2.67
C MET A 245 -3.03 10.07 -2.57
N GLN A 246 -2.27 10.64 -3.52
CA GLN A 246 -2.00 12.07 -3.57
C GLN A 246 -3.29 12.88 -3.73
N MET A 247 -4.16 12.50 -4.69
CA MET A 247 -5.46 13.14 -4.90
C MET A 247 -6.33 13.14 -3.65
N MET A 248 -6.32 12.03 -2.90
CA MET A 248 -7.12 11.88 -1.67
C MET A 248 -6.47 12.57 -0.47
N GLY A 249 -5.15 12.74 -0.46
CA GLY A 249 -4.34 13.24 0.65
C GLY A 249 -4.13 12.21 1.76
N ASN A 250 -4.45 10.94 1.51
CA ASN A 250 -4.22 9.81 2.42
C ASN A 250 -4.37 8.47 1.68
N SER A 251 -4.10 7.36 2.40
CA SER A 251 -4.12 6.01 1.84
C SER A 251 -5.52 5.35 1.80
N ARG A 252 -6.62 6.11 1.98
CA ARG A 252 -7.98 5.53 1.99
C ARG A 252 -8.31 4.73 0.72
N PRO A 253 -7.99 5.22 -0.50
CA PRO A 253 -8.31 4.51 -1.73
C PRO A 253 -7.55 3.19 -1.90
N ALA A 254 -6.42 3.06 -1.22
CA ALA A 254 -5.46 1.98 -1.44
C ALA A 254 -5.41 0.92 -0.34
N SER A 255 -6.03 1.16 0.83
CA SER A 255 -5.82 0.35 2.03
C SER A 255 -7.12 0.15 2.79
N GLY A 256 -7.54 -1.10 2.95
CA GLY A 256 -8.70 -1.58 3.70
C GLY A 256 -8.33 -2.63 4.74
N ALA A 257 -9.21 -3.60 4.94
CA ALA A 257 -9.02 -4.67 5.92
C ALA A 257 -7.81 -5.56 5.61
N GLU A 258 -7.51 -5.80 4.34
CA GLU A 258 -6.37 -6.59 3.88
C GLU A 258 -5.02 -5.97 4.31
N HIS A 259 -4.93 -4.64 4.27
CA HIS A 259 -3.76 -3.92 4.80
C HIS A 259 -3.71 -3.95 6.32
N HIS A 260 -4.85 -3.93 7.01
CA HIS A 260 -4.86 -4.10 8.47
C HIS A 260 -4.31 -5.47 8.85
N ILE A 261 -4.64 -6.52 8.08
CA ILE A 261 -4.07 -7.86 8.24
C ILE A 261 -2.56 -7.83 8.03
N SER A 262 -2.10 -7.28 6.90
CA SER A 262 -0.67 -7.15 6.59
C SER A 262 0.10 -6.37 7.67
N HIS A 263 -0.43 -5.21 8.06
CA HIS A 263 0.22 -4.38 9.09
C HIS A 263 0.28 -5.05 10.45
N MET A 264 -0.76 -5.80 10.86
CA MET A 264 -0.72 -6.55 12.10
C MET A 264 0.42 -7.58 12.08
N ILE A 265 0.56 -8.33 10.98
CA ILE A 265 1.65 -9.29 10.79
C ILE A 265 3.01 -8.58 10.84
N GLU A 266 3.14 -7.42 10.19
CA GLU A 266 4.37 -6.62 10.15
C GLU A 266 4.76 -5.97 11.49
N MET A 267 3.78 -5.68 12.32
CA MET A 267 4.01 -5.13 13.67
C MET A 267 4.53 -6.18 14.64
N GLU A 268 4.35 -7.46 14.34
CA GLU A 268 4.75 -8.59 15.19
C GLU A 268 4.30 -8.38 16.64
N PRO A 269 2.97 -8.40 16.90
CA PRO A 269 2.46 -8.31 18.27
C PRO A 269 3.03 -9.41 19.16
N GLU A 270 3.25 -9.10 20.43
CA GLU A 270 3.85 -10.05 21.38
C GLU A 270 3.09 -11.39 21.47
N ALA A 271 1.75 -11.33 21.37
CA ALA A 271 0.88 -12.52 21.43
C ALA A 271 0.58 -13.13 20.04
N PHE A 272 1.28 -12.69 18.96
CA PHE A 272 1.01 -13.16 17.60
C PHE A 272 2.31 -13.59 16.91
N PRO A 273 2.64 -14.89 16.89
CA PRO A 273 3.92 -15.36 16.37
C PRO A 273 3.98 -15.30 14.84
N VAL A 274 5.07 -14.73 14.31
CA VAL A 274 5.42 -14.76 12.89
C VAL A 274 6.72 -15.51 12.73
N LYS A 275 6.73 -16.60 11.92
CA LYS A 275 7.87 -17.50 11.80
C LYS A 275 9.00 -16.96 10.93
N PHE A 276 8.65 -16.23 9.89
CA PHE A 276 9.60 -15.63 8.94
C PHE A 276 8.95 -14.43 8.24
N PRO A 277 9.76 -13.47 7.79
CA PRO A 277 9.24 -12.31 7.09
C PRO A 277 8.73 -12.66 5.69
N ALA A 278 7.70 -11.93 5.24
CA ALA A 278 7.22 -11.92 3.86
C ALA A 278 7.16 -10.47 3.35
N MET A 279 7.10 -10.26 2.04
CA MET A 279 6.96 -8.91 1.48
C MET A 279 5.59 -8.31 1.82
N HIS A 280 5.50 -6.99 1.78
CA HIS A 280 4.25 -6.27 2.07
C HIS A 280 3.11 -6.74 1.16
N GLY A 281 3.32 -6.72 -0.16
CA GLY A 281 2.30 -7.12 -1.12
C GLY A 281 1.94 -8.60 -1.07
N GLU A 282 2.85 -9.49 -0.66
CA GLU A 282 2.52 -10.89 -0.41
C GLU A 282 1.52 -11.04 0.74
N LYS A 283 1.71 -10.28 1.81
CA LYS A 283 0.80 -10.25 2.97
C LYS A 283 -0.54 -9.60 2.63
N THR A 284 -0.54 -8.51 1.84
CA THR A 284 -1.79 -7.88 1.40
C THR A 284 -2.55 -8.73 0.41
N GLY A 285 -1.88 -9.49 -0.46
CA GLY A 285 -2.50 -10.47 -1.36
C GLY A 285 -3.22 -11.58 -0.59
N VAL A 286 -2.54 -12.22 0.38
CA VAL A 286 -3.16 -13.21 1.28
C VAL A 286 -4.28 -12.57 2.11
N GLY A 287 -4.05 -11.35 2.63
CA GLY A 287 -5.06 -10.57 3.36
C GLY A 287 -6.31 -10.30 2.54
N SER A 288 -6.16 -10.10 1.22
CA SER A 288 -7.29 -9.91 0.29
C SER A 288 -8.13 -11.16 0.14
N LEU A 289 -7.50 -12.34 0.00
CA LEU A 289 -8.22 -13.62 -0.02
C LEU A 289 -9.02 -13.82 1.27
N ILE A 290 -8.40 -13.57 2.42
CA ILE A 290 -9.05 -13.67 3.73
C ILE A 290 -10.21 -12.69 3.86
N ALA A 291 -10.02 -11.43 3.48
CA ALA A 291 -11.06 -10.41 3.57
C ALA A 291 -12.23 -10.72 2.64
N VAL A 292 -11.98 -11.10 1.37
CA VAL A 292 -13.03 -11.48 0.42
C VAL A 292 -13.81 -12.69 0.92
N ARG A 293 -13.13 -13.75 1.39
CA ARG A 293 -13.78 -14.94 1.96
C ARG A 293 -14.72 -14.56 3.10
N GLU A 294 -14.23 -13.76 4.05
CA GLU A 294 -15.01 -13.35 5.20
C GLU A 294 -16.19 -12.44 4.82
N TYR A 295 -16.00 -11.51 3.88
CA TYR A 295 -17.07 -10.63 3.40
C TYR A 295 -18.16 -11.41 2.68
N LYS A 296 -17.78 -12.30 1.75
CA LYS A 296 -18.74 -13.18 1.06
C LYS A 296 -19.46 -14.13 2.04
N ARG A 297 -18.79 -14.58 3.11
CA ARG A 297 -19.43 -15.37 4.17
C ARG A 297 -20.52 -14.55 4.89
N LEU A 298 -20.22 -13.33 5.29
CA LEU A 298 -21.18 -12.43 5.94
C LEU A 298 -22.34 -12.05 5.02
N ALA A 299 -22.10 -11.83 3.74
CA ALA A 299 -23.14 -11.47 2.77
C ALA A 299 -24.22 -12.57 2.55
N LYS A 300 -23.94 -13.82 2.95
CA LYS A 300 -24.96 -14.89 2.94
C LYS A 300 -26.07 -14.67 3.95
N ILE A 301 -25.85 -13.81 4.95
CA ILE A 301 -26.87 -13.46 5.93
C ILE A 301 -27.80 -12.43 5.31
N GLU A 302 -29.06 -12.81 5.08
CA GLU A 302 -30.04 -11.91 4.47
C GLU A 302 -30.46 -10.78 5.43
N ASP A 303 -30.71 -11.11 6.69
CA ASP A 303 -31.05 -10.17 7.75
C ASP A 303 -30.02 -10.25 8.88
N ILE A 304 -29.18 -9.23 8.98
CA ILE A 304 -28.15 -9.11 10.03
C ILE A 304 -28.71 -8.64 11.38
N THR A 305 -29.92 -8.09 11.39
CA THR A 305 -30.50 -7.42 12.56
C THR A 305 -30.46 -8.22 13.87
N PRO A 306 -30.77 -9.55 13.87
CA PRO A 306 -30.71 -10.36 15.09
C PRO A 306 -29.29 -10.50 15.67
N TYR A 307 -28.28 -10.32 14.85
CA TYR A 307 -26.88 -10.53 15.21
C TYR A 307 -26.16 -9.23 15.61
N ILE A 308 -26.77 -8.05 15.41
CA ILE A 308 -26.13 -6.77 15.73
C ILE A 308 -26.12 -6.54 17.24
N THR A 309 -24.95 -6.17 17.76
CA THR A 309 -24.75 -5.74 19.15
C THR A 309 -24.49 -4.23 19.22
N ASP A 310 -24.55 -3.66 20.42
CA ASP A 310 -24.11 -2.30 20.63
C ASP A 310 -22.59 -2.18 20.47
N TYR A 311 -22.13 -1.00 20.05
CA TYR A 311 -20.70 -0.70 20.06
C TYR A 311 -20.15 -0.80 21.48
N ALA A 312 -18.98 -1.42 21.60
CA ALA A 312 -18.20 -1.44 22.83
C ALA A 312 -16.75 -1.05 22.54
N PRO A 313 -16.17 -0.11 23.29
CA PRO A 313 -14.75 0.21 23.16
C PRO A 313 -13.89 -1.00 23.55
N ILE A 314 -12.71 -1.09 22.96
CA ILE A 314 -11.73 -2.11 23.35
C ILE A 314 -11.01 -1.62 24.62
N PRO A 315 -10.95 -2.43 25.68
CA PRO A 315 -10.23 -2.06 26.90
C PRO A 315 -8.73 -1.89 26.62
N GLU A 316 -8.07 -0.93 27.26
CA GLU A 316 -6.62 -0.71 27.15
C GLU A 316 -5.81 -1.96 27.53
N GLU A 317 -6.27 -2.72 28.52
CA GLU A 317 -5.67 -3.98 28.93
C GLU A 317 -5.55 -4.97 27.76
N HIS A 318 -6.52 -4.99 26.83
CA HIS A 318 -6.47 -5.83 25.63
C HIS A 318 -5.29 -5.46 24.73
N PHE A 319 -5.06 -4.15 24.51
CA PHE A 319 -3.93 -3.69 23.71
C PHE A 319 -2.60 -4.08 24.37
N ARG A 320 -2.45 -3.88 25.67
CA ARG A 320 -1.24 -4.25 26.42
C ARG A 320 -0.98 -5.75 26.37
N LYS A 321 -2.00 -6.55 26.64
CA LYS A 321 -1.88 -8.01 26.67
C LYS A 321 -1.61 -8.63 25.28
N PHE A 322 -2.25 -8.12 24.22
CA PHE A 322 -2.15 -8.71 22.90
C PHE A 322 -0.98 -8.14 22.09
N PHE A 323 -0.87 -6.81 22.03
CA PHE A 323 0.16 -6.16 21.21
C PHE A 323 1.49 -5.97 21.96
N GLY A 324 1.50 -6.12 23.28
CA GLY A 324 2.66 -5.88 24.14
C GLY A 324 2.91 -4.40 24.41
N GLU A 325 3.71 -4.09 25.45
CA GLU A 325 3.97 -2.70 25.86
C GLU A 325 4.60 -1.85 24.75
N ARG A 326 5.39 -2.48 23.85
CA ARG A 326 6.02 -1.81 22.72
C ARG A 326 5.01 -1.11 21.80
N LEU A 327 3.84 -1.70 21.55
CA LEU A 327 2.84 -1.21 20.58
C LEU A 327 1.61 -0.58 21.24
N ALA A 328 1.34 -0.94 22.48
CA ALA A 328 0.08 -0.65 23.15
C ALA A 328 -0.28 0.84 23.18
N ASP A 329 0.61 1.72 23.67
CA ASP A 329 0.31 3.15 23.80
C ASP A 329 0.00 3.82 22.45
N SER A 330 0.70 3.44 21.40
CA SER A 330 0.46 3.95 20.05
C SER A 330 -0.90 3.50 19.52
N LEU A 331 -1.27 2.24 19.73
CA LEU A 331 -2.53 1.68 19.25
C LEU A 331 -3.72 2.15 20.10
N ILE A 332 -3.57 2.36 21.41
CA ILE A 332 -4.57 2.98 22.26
C ILE A 332 -4.88 4.38 21.73
N LYS A 333 -3.85 5.19 21.48
CA LYS A 333 -3.99 6.53 20.92
C LYS A 333 -4.66 6.51 19.54
N GLU A 334 -4.27 5.57 18.66
CA GLU A 334 -4.88 5.39 17.31
C GLU A 334 -6.39 5.12 17.41
N ASN A 335 -6.84 4.37 18.45
CA ASN A 335 -8.22 3.96 18.63
C ASN A 335 -9.02 4.85 19.63
N GLU A 336 -8.44 5.93 20.16
CA GLU A 336 -9.08 6.82 21.13
C GLU A 336 -10.43 7.37 20.62
N ASN A 337 -10.48 7.74 19.33
CA ASN A 337 -11.69 8.20 18.66
C ASN A 337 -12.18 7.16 17.65
N ASP A 338 -12.51 5.96 18.13
CA ASP A 338 -12.87 4.82 17.29
C ASP A 338 -13.97 5.17 16.29
N CYS A 339 -13.64 5.06 15.00
CA CYS A 339 -14.56 5.37 13.90
C CYS A 339 -15.84 4.52 13.94
N LEU A 340 -15.79 3.32 14.53
CA LEU A 340 -16.94 2.43 14.67
C LEU A 340 -18.00 2.99 15.65
N ALA A 341 -17.61 3.82 16.62
CA ALA A 341 -18.53 4.47 17.54
C ALA A 341 -19.57 5.39 16.85
N LYS A 342 -19.30 5.76 15.58
CA LYS A 342 -20.23 6.56 14.75
C LYS A 342 -21.32 5.73 14.08
N VAL A 343 -21.22 4.40 14.14
CA VAL A 343 -22.17 3.48 13.50
C VAL A 343 -23.19 3.03 14.54
N SER A 344 -24.47 3.35 14.35
CA SER A 344 -25.55 2.83 15.19
C SER A 344 -26.02 1.46 14.70
N ARG A 345 -26.70 0.71 15.59
CA ARG A 345 -27.34 -0.58 15.24
C ARG A 345 -28.36 -0.41 14.13
N GLU A 346 -29.20 0.64 14.24
CA GLU A 346 -30.26 0.96 13.27
C GLU A 346 -29.65 1.28 11.90
N LYS A 347 -28.56 2.08 11.86
CA LYS A 347 -27.88 2.40 10.61
C LYS A 347 -27.26 1.16 9.98
N LEU A 348 -26.61 0.30 10.76
CA LEU A 348 -26.01 -0.94 10.24
C LEU A 348 -27.08 -1.89 9.70
N SER A 349 -28.18 -2.09 10.45
CA SER A 349 -29.31 -2.92 10.02
C SER A 349 -29.95 -2.38 8.73
N ALA A 350 -30.29 -1.08 8.72
CA ALA A 350 -30.93 -0.45 7.56
C ALA A 350 -30.05 -0.44 6.30
N SER A 351 -28.74 -0.38 6.45
CA SER A 351 -27.78 -0.36 5.34
C SER A 351 -27.35 -1.75 4.88
N TRP A 352 -27.71 -2.83 5.60
CA TRP A 352 -27.17 -4.15 5.35
C TRP A 352 -27.38 -4.65 3.91
N GLY A 353 -28.55 -4.39 3.33
CA GLY A 353 -28.83 -4.74 1.92
C GLY A 353 -27.86 -4.07 0.94
N GLU A 354 -27.56 -2.79 1.15
CA GLU A 354 -26.60 -2.03 0.34
C GLU A 354 -25.16 -2.53 0.54
N LEU A 355 -24.78 -2.87 1.78
CA LEU A 355 -23.47 -3.46 2.06
C LEU A 355 -23.30 -4.82 1.36
N ARG A 356 -24.35 -5.64 1.33
CA ARG A 356 -24.33 -6.91 0.59
C ARG A 356 -24.09 -6.70 -0.90
N HIS A 357 -24.75 -5.72 -1.52
CA HIS A 357 -24.52 -5.39 -2.94
C HIS A 357 -23.06 -4.98 -3.20
N ILE A 358 -22.45 -4.16 -2.31
CA ILE A 358 -21.03 -3.80 -2.42
C ILE A 358 -20.14 -5.06 -2.34
N ILE A 359 -20.49 -6.01 -1.49
CA ILE A 359 -19.75 -7.27 -1.35
C ILE A 359 -19.96 -8.16 -2.59
N ASP A 360 -21.15 -8.17 -3.17
CA ASP A 360 -21.45 -8.97 -4.36
C ASP A 360 -20.64 -8.53 -5.58
N ASP A 361 -20.28 -7.24 -5.67
CA ASP A 361 -19.41 -6.70 -6.71
C ASP A 361 -17.94 -7.14 -6.59
N LEU A 362 -17.52 -7.66 -5.41
CA LEU A 362 -16.15 -8.16 -5.23
C LEU A 362 -15.88 -9.41 -6.07
N PRO A 363 -14.67 -9.57 -6.61
CA PRO A 363 -14.22 -10.83 -7.15
C PRO A 363 -14.43 -11.98 -6.15
N THR A 364 -14.58 -13.21 -6.64
CA THR A 364 -14.63 -14.37 -5.76
C THR A 364 -13.24 -14.70 -5.21
N GLU A 365 -13.18 -15.27 -4.00
CA GLU A 365 -11.92 -15.79 -3.44
C GLU A 365 -11.26 -16.78 -4.41
N GLU A 366 -12.03 -17.68 -5.01
CA GLU A 366 -11.53 -18.70 -5.95
C GLU A 366 -10.86 -18.05 -7.18
N TYR A 367 -11.44 -16.97 -7.72
CA TYR A 367 -10.86 -16.25 -8.85
C TYR A 367 -9.50 -15.65 -8.47
N LEU A 368 -9.43 -14.92 -7.36
CA LEU A 368 -8.20 -14.30 -6.88
C LEU A 368 -7.14 -15.34 -6.52
N TYR A 369 -7.54 -16.44 -5.87
CA TYR A 369 -6.66 -17.55 -5.53
C TYR A 369 -6.01 -18.17 -6.77
N ARG A 370 -6.79 -18.41 -7.84
CA ARG A 370 -6.27 -18.96 -9.11
C ARG A 370 -5.28 -18.02 -9.79
N LEU A 371 -5.48 -16.71 -9.70
CA LEU A 371 -4.51 -15.74 -10.23
C LEU A 371 -3.17 -15.82 -9.50
N LEU A 372 -3.19 -15.89 -8.16
CA LEU A 372 -1.98 -16.07 -7.37
C LEU A 372 -1.33 -17.45 -7.62
N GLU A 373 -2.13 -18.50 -7.77
CA GLU A 373 -1.66 -19.86 -8.11
C GLU A 373 -0.96 -19.90 -9.47
N MET A 374 -1.49 -19.22 -10.48
CA MET A 374 -0.88 -19.11 -11.82
C MET A 374 0.53 -18.50 -11.78
N LEU A 375 0.79 -17.62 -10.81
CA LEU A 375 2.08 -16.98 -10.61
C LEU A 375 2.98 -17.74 -9.62
N ASP A 376 2.52 -18.85 -9.05
CA ASP A 376 3.15 -19.52 -7.89
C ASP A 376 3.42 -18.55 -6.73
N ALA A 377 2.53 -17.56 -6.57
CA ALA A 377 2.60 -16.57 -5.50
C ALA A 377 2.06 -17.14 -4.18
N LYS A 378 2.40 -16.48 -3.06
CA LYS A 378 1.88 -16.80 -1.73
C LYS A 378 0.38 -16.56 -1.67
N ARG A 379 -0.38 -17.51 -1.09
CA ARG A 379 -1.85 -17.53 -1.11
C ARG A 379 -2.53 -18.08 0.14
N ASP A 380 -1.74 -18.36 1.18
CA ASP A 380 -2.22 -18.81 2.48
C ASP A 380 -1.36 -18.24 3.62
N LEU A 381 -1.84 -18.35 4.86
CA LEU A 381 -1.15 -17.83 6.03
C LEU A 381 0.20 -18.49 6.24
N ALA A 382 0.30 -19.80 6.01
CA ALA A 382 1.54 -20.56 6.21
C ALA A 382 2.66 -20.04 5.30
N SER A 383 2.34 -19.69 4.07
CA SER A 383 3.29 -19.16 3.08
C SER A 383 3.82 -17.74 3.41
N ILE A 384 3.15 -17.02 4.29
CA ILE A 384 3.59 -15.70 4.79
C ILE A 384 4.06 -15.74 6.26
N GLY A 385 4.37 -16.93 6.78
CA GLY A 385 4.97 -17.11 8.09
C GLY A 385 3.99 -17.14 9.26
N VAL A 386 2.68 -17.29 9.03
CA VAL A 386 1.63 -17.33 10.05
C VAL A 386 0.95 -18.70 10.04
N GLU A 387 0.71 -19.30 11.22
CA GLU A 387 -0.04 -20.55 11.32
C GLU A 387 -1.51 -20.35 10.97
N GLU A 388 -2.13 -21.33 10.27
CA GLU A 388 -3.56 -21.29 9.94
C GLU A 388 -4.47 -21.22 11.19
N SER A 389 -4.03 -21.78 12.31
CA SER A 389 -4.73 -21.70 13.60
C SER A 389 -4.87 -20.26 14.13
N GLU A 390 -4.03 -19.34 13.67
CA GLU A 390 -4.06 -17.93 14.06
C GLU A 390 -5.09 -17.08 13.29
N LEU A 391 -5.81 -17.67 12.33
CA LEU A 391 -6.78 -16.95 11.51
C LEU A 391 -7.82 -16.20 12.36
N SER A 392 -8.40 -16.85 13.36
CA SER A 392 -9.43 -16.24 14.22
C SER A 392 -8.86 -15.04 15.02
N VAL A 393 -7.62 -15.17 15.50
CA VAL A 393 -6.89 -14.11 16.22
C VAL A 393 -6.62 -12.94 15.30
N LEU A 394 -6.19 -13.21 14.06
CA LEU A 394 -5.92 -12.23 13.03
C LEU A 394 -7.17 -11.44 12.67
N LEU A 395 -8.29 -12.11 12.40
CA LEU A 395 -9.58 -11.49 12.08
C LEU A 395 -10.12 -10.61 13.22
N LYS A 396 -9.87 -10.99 14.47
CA LYS A 396 -10.31 -10.23 15.65
C LYS A 396 -9.47 -8.97 15.88
N ASN A 397 -8.15 -9.04 15.70
CA ASN A 397 -7.23 -8.01 16.17
C ASN A 397 -6.69 -7.10 15.06
N SER A 398 -6.63 -7.57 13.79
CA SER A 398 -6.16 -6.73 12.68
C SER A 398 -6.96 -5.42 12.51
N PRO A 399 -8.28 -5.34 12.77
CA PRO A 399 -8.99 -4.07 12.67
C PRO A 399 -8.51 -2.99 13.66
N LEU A 400 -7.76 -3.36 14.70
CA LEU A 400 -7.30 -2.44 15.75
C LEU A 400 -6.00 -1.71 15.39
N VAL A 401 -5.30 -2.13 14.33
CA VAL A 401 -4.02 -1.51 13.94
C VAL A 401 -4.17 -0.15 13.25
N ARG A 402 -5.38 0.16 12.77
CA ARG A 402 -5.72 1.46 12.17
C ARG A 402 -7.16 1.85 12.51
N ASN A 403 -7.36 3.10 12.86
CA ASN A 403 -8.70 3.66 13.11
C ASN A 403 -9.39 4.03 11.78
N ARG A 404 -9.74 3.01 11.01
CA ARG A 404 -10.39 3.12 9.71
C ARG A 404 -11.59 2.18 9.65
N LEU A 405 -12.74 2.68 9.20
CA LEU A 405 -13.92 1.85 9.07
C LEU A 405 -13.78 0.89 7.89
N THR A 406 -13.87 -0.40 8.21
CA THR A 406 -13.88 -1.53 7.28
C THR A 406 -15.00 -2.48 7.69
N LEU A 407 -15.44 -3.37 6.82
CA LEU A 407 -16.40 -4.40 7.23
C LEU A 407 -15.79 -5.31 8.31
N MET A 408 -14.48 -5.59 8.23
CA MET A 408 -13.80 -6.36 9.28
C MET A 408 -13.87 -5.67 10.64
N ARG A 409 -13.74 -4.34 10.69
CA ARG A 409 -13.92 -3.57 11.95
C ARG A 409 -15.37 -3.59 12.43
N THR A 410 -16.32 -3.53 11.49
CA THR A 410 -17.76 -3.53 11.78
C THR A 410 -18.22 -4.86 12.41
N ARG A 411 -17.51 -5.99 12.18
CA ARG A 411 -17.74 -7.28 12.84
C ARG A 411 -17.72 -7.19 14.37
N ARG A 412 -17.06 -6.19 14.97
CA ARG A 412 -17.08 -5.94 16.42
C ARG A 412 -18.48 -5.60 16.96
N MET A 413 -19.40 -5.22 16.07
CA MET A 413 -20.82 -5.01 16.41
C MET A 413 -21.68 -6.21 16.00
N MET A 414 -21.11 -7.37 15.75
CA MET A 414 -21.82 -8.57 15.31
C MET A 414 -21.49 -9.77 16.19
N LYS A 415 -22.51 -10.56 16.51
CA LYS A 415 -22.36 -11.85 17.18
C LYS A 415 -21.93 -12.94 16.21
N ILE A 416 -20.71 -12.84 15.71
CA ILE A 416 -20.21 -13.65 14.58
C ILE A 416 -20.19 -15.16 14.92
N TYR A 417 -19.95 -15.49 16.19
CA TYR A 417 -19.93 -16.88 16.66
C TYR A 417 -21.32 -17.54 16.73
N GLU A 418 -22.41 -16.77 16.59
CA GLU A 418 -23.77 -17.28 16.45
C GLU A 418 -24.19 -17.48 14.98
N ILE A 419 -23.27 -17.15 14.04
CA ILE A 419 -23.49 -17.18 12.58
C ILE A 419 -22.82 -18.44 11.95
N GLU A 420 -22.11 -19.23 12.73
CA GLU A 420 -21.44 -20.47 12.27
C GLU A 420 -22.39 -21.67 12.23
#